data_0abfdeb121a362b743df4d3559c096e0
#
_entry.id   0abfdeb121a362b743df4d3559c096e0
#
_cell.length_a   1.000
_cell.length_b   1.000
_cell.length_c   1.000
_cell.angle_alpha   90.00
_cell.angle_beta   90.00
_cell.angle_gamma   90.00
#
_symmetry.space_group_name_H-M   'P 1'
#
loop_
_entity.id
_entity.type
_entity.pdbx_description
1 polymer ?
#
loop_
_entity_poly.entity_id
_entity_poly.type
_entity_poly.pdbx_seq_one_letter_code
_entity_poly.pdbx_strand_id
1 'polypeptide(L)'
;MKVAGLEILRCDAGWRNYHFLKLTTDDSIVGWSEFDEGFGSPGVSAVIERLAARVVGQDVFDHERIFTELYCFTRPAAGGVVGEGLGAIENALLDAKAKALRVPCYVLLGGKVRDRVRVYWSHCATWRVNHPTLYKPAITSLDGVKALGAEVREKGFTALKTNIFLYEGGKPRGWRPGFGVPFLPELNVDKDVLRNVRTHLAAMRDGAGPDVDLLLDLNFNAKTEGYLKILKAIADFDMFWVEIDSYSAEALGYIRRQSPHPVSSCETLLGLREFLPYFREQAMDVAIIDGVWNGVWQAMTIVNAAEAFEVNIAPHNFYGHLATMMNAHFAAATPNLRIMEIDIDRLPWDEEVFTVVPQFENGHLVVPDTPGWGTEPIEEAIKAHPPKGPGGLLHYRRP
;
A
#
# COMPACT_ATOMS: atom_id res chain seq x y z
N MET A 1 7.10 29.43 11.10
CA MET A 1 6.85 28.18 11.86
C MET A 1 7.96 27.20 11.53
N LYS A 2 8.82 26.92 12.50
CA LYS A 2 10.01 26.10 12.29
C LYS A 2 9.85 24.73 12.89
N VAL A 3 10.46 23.71 12.29
CA VAL A 3 10.55 22.38 12.86
C VAL A 3 11.38 22.44 14.14
N ALA A 4 10.82 21.99 15.25
CA ALA A 4 11.50 21.93 16.56
C ALA A 4 12.11 20.55 16.85
N GLY A 5 11.49 19.49 16.35
CA GLY A 5 11.98 18.12 16.55
C GLY A 5 11.25 17.08 15.72
N LEU A 6 11.88 15.90 15.62
CA LEU A 6 11.31 14.68 15.02
C LEU A 6 11.44 13.55 16.04
N GLU A 7 10.39 12.75 16.17
CA GLU A 7 10.33 11.60 17.06
C GLU A 7 9.68 10.42 16.32
N ILE A 8 10.20 9.21 16.53
CA ILE A 8 9.64 7.99 15.95
C ILE A 8 8.95 7.18 17.03
N LEU A 9 7.68 6.86 16.78
CA LEU A 9 6.85 6.04 17.64
C LEU A 9 6.52 4.72 16.95
N ARG A 10 6.37 3.65 17.73
CA ARG A 10 6.09 2.31 17.20
C ARG A 10 5.10 1.58 18.08
N CYS A 11 4.19 0.81 17.46
CA CYS A 11 3.31 -0.09 18.21
C CYS A 11 3.10 -1.42 17.47
N ASP A 12 2.58 -2.40 18.23
CA ASP A 12 2.16 -3.70 17.70
C ASP A 12 0.99 -3.53 16.72
N ALA A 13 1.12 -4.07 15.53
CA ALA A 13 0.10 -4.14 14.49
C ALA A 13 -0.14 -5.60 14.03
N GLY A 14 0.11 -6.57 14.91
CA GLY A 14 -0.12 -7.99 14.68
C GLY A 14 1.04 -8.69 13.98
N TRP A 15 0.93 -8.91 12.69
CA TRP A 15 2.01 -9.55 11.92
C TRP A 15 3.21 -8.62 11.68
N ARG A 16 3.04 -7.30 11.88
CA ARG A 16 4.06 -6.23 11.77
C ARG A 16 3.94 -5.24 12.92
N ASN A 17 4.79 -4.22 12.94
CA ASN A 17 4.61 -3.01 13.76
C ASN A 17 4.17 -1.85 12.87
N TYR A 18 3.37 -0.92 13.41
CA TYR A 18 3.20 0.40 12.83
C TYR A 18 4.34 1.32 13.27
N HIS A 19 4.76 2.20 12.38
CA HIS A 19 5.78 3.21 12.62
C HIS A 19 5.22 4.58 12.28
N PHE A 20 5.34 5.50 13.21
CA PHE A 20 4.86 6.87 13.06
C PHE A 20 6.03 7.85 13.22
N LEU A 21 6.09 8.85 12.35
CA LEU A 21 6.93 10.01 12.53
C LEU A 21 6.08 11.16 13.08
N LYS A 22 6.48 11.66 14.25
CA LYS A 22 5.96 12.86 14.89
C LYS A 22 6.91 13.99 14.63
N LEU A 23 6.45 15.04 13.96
CA LEU A 23 7.16 16.28 13.71
C LEU A 23 6.55 17.39 14.56
N THR A 24 7.32 17.99 15.44
CA THR A 24 6.88 19.11 16.29
C THR A 24 7.42 20.44 15.76
N THR A 25 6.63 21.51 15.91
CA THR A 25 7.03 22.85 15.51
C THR A 25 7.20 23.77 16.72
N ASP A 26 7.89 24.91 16.54
CA ASP A 26 8.05 25.95 17.55
C ASP A 26 6.72 26.62 17.97
N ASP A 27 5.69 26.50 17.14
CA ASP A 27 4.31 26.95 17.42
C ASP A 27 3.42 25.84 18.04
N SER A 28 4.02 24.73 18.49
CA SER A 28 3.33 23.58 19.10
C SER A 28 2.37 22.83 18.16
N ILE A 29 2.45 23.05 16.85
CA ILE A 29 1.73 22.23 15.88
C ILE A 29 2.49 20.92 15.68
N VAL A 30 1.76 19.81 15.63
CA VAL A 30 2.31 18.47 15.40
C VAL A 30 1.87 17.96 14.04
N GLY A 31 2.83 17.65 13.19
CA GLY A 31 2.60 16.91 11.94
C GLY A 31 2.92 15.44 12.10
N TRP A 32 2.10 14.59 11.51
CA TRP A 32 2.24 13.14 11.58
C TRP A 32 2.41 12.52 10.18
N SER A 33 3.19 11.47 10.11
CA SER A 33 3.14 10.51 9.00
C SER A 33 3.28 9.08 9.51
N GLU A 34 2.65 8.14 8.83
CA GLU A 34 2.93 6.72 8.99
C GLU A 34 3.95 6.31 7.94
N PHE A 35 4.90 5.43 8.30
CA PHE A 35 5.87 4.85 7.38
C PHE A 35 6.05 3.36 7.68
N ASP A 36 6.57 2.61 6.71
CA ASP A 36 6.81 1.18 6.91
C ASP A 36 8.31 0.91 7.13
N GLU A 37 8.60 0.11 8.16
CA GLU A 37 9.91 -0.49 8.41
C GLU A 37 9.77 -1.98 8.74
N GLY A 38 8.50 -2.42 8.85
CA GLY A 38 8.17 -3.78 9.28
C GLY A 38 8.28 -4.83 8.18
N PHE A 39 8.13 -4.42 6.91
CA PHE A 39 8.09 -5.35 5.79
C PHE A 39 8.90 -4.83 4.60
N GLY A 40 10.10 -5.37 4.43
CA GLY A 40 10.91 -5.10 3.24
C GLY A 40 11.82 -3.88 3.32
N SER A 41 11.57 -2.93 4.23
CA SER A 41 12.27 -1.63 4.30
C SER A 41 13.06 -1.40 5.60
N PRO A 42 13.95 -2.32 6.01
CA PRO A 42 14.68 -2.16 7.26
C PRO A 42 15.59 -0.94 7.21
N GLY A 43 15.53 -0.10 8.26
CA GLY A 43 16.43 1.04 8.43
C GLY A 43 15.86 2.39 8.03
N VAL A 44 14.59 2.50 7.65
CA VAL A 44 13.92 3.79 7.36
C VAL A 44 14.00 4.71 8.57
N SER A 45 13.79 4.21 9.79
CA SER A 45 13.96 4.98 11.03
C SER A 45 15.35 5.59 11.15
N ALA A 46 16.39 4.81 10.87
CA ALA A 46 17.78 5.30 10.94
C ALA A 46 18.05 6.39 9.88
N VAL A 47 17.45 6.29 8.71
CA VAL A 47 17.51 7.35 7.68
C VAL A 47 16.84 8.63 8.20
N ILE A 48 15.62 8.54 8.73
CA ILE A 48 14.89 9.68 9.29
C ILE A 48 15.72 10.35 10.40
N GLU A 49 16.21 9.58 11.36
CA GLU A 49 17.05 10.08 12.46
C GLU A 49 18.32 10.78 11.95
N ARG A 50 18.97 10.20 10.93
CA ARG A 50 20.17 10.80 10.31
C ARG A 50 19.88 12.13 9.62
N LEU A 51 18.69 12.26 9.01
CA LEU A 51 18.27 13.45 8.29
C LEU A 51 17.69 14.53 9.21
N ALA A 52 17.22 14.17 10.40
CA ALA A 52 16.54 15.08 11.34
C ALA A 52 17.32 16.38 11.60
N ALA A 53 18.66 16.30 11.76
CA ALA A 53 19.51 17.47 11.98
C ALA A 53 19.49 18.51 10.83
N ARG A 54 19.02 18.09 9.63
CA ARG A 54 18.86 18.98 8.46
C ARG A 54 17.46 19.55 8.33
N VAL A 55 16.50 18.95 9.02
CA VAL A 55 15.09 19.35 9.01
C VAL A 55 14.79 20.30 10.16
N VAL A 56 15.36 20.05 11.35
CA VAL A 56 15.18 20.91 12.52
C VAL A 56 15.68 22.32 12.23
N GLY A 57 14.87 23.33 12.57
CA GLY A 57 15.10 24.76 12.33
C GLY A 57 14.63 25.25 10.95
N GLN A 58 14.27 24.36 10.02
CA GLN A 58 13.72 24.74 8.71
C GLN A 58 12.25 25.18 8.85
N ASP A 59 11.79 26.01 7.89
CA ASP A 59 10.39 26.44 7.86
C ASP A 59 9.50 25.36 7.22
N VAL A 60 8.47 24.93 7.93
CA VAL A 60 7.52 23.91 7.47
C VAL A 60 6.84 24.28 6.15
N PHE A 61 6.66 25.60 5.90
CA PHE A 61 6.05 26.07 4.65
C PHE A 61 6.92 25.81 3.42
N ASP A 62 8.22 25.63 3.60
CA ASP A 62 9.19 25.36 2.53
C ASP A 62 9.45 23.86 2.31
N HIS A 63 8.43 23.01 2.48
CA HIS A 63 8.56 21.54 2.42
C HIS A 63 9.26 21.05 1.14
N GLU A 64 9.00 21.66 -0.03
CA GLU A 64 9.67 21.32 -1.29
C GLU A 64 11.17 21.65 -1.27
N ARG A 65 11.55 22.78 -0.66
CA ARG A 65 12.96 23.12 -0.46
C ARG A 65 13.64 22.09 0.45
N ILE A 66 12.99 21.74 1.58
CA ILE A 66 13.50 20.72 2.51
C ILE A 66 13.68 19.39 1.78
N PHE A 67 12.67 18.92 1.06
CA PHE A 67 12.75 17.69 0.28
C PHE A 67 13.92 17.74 -0.71
N THR A 68 14.05 18.83 -1.48
CA THR A 68 15.12 19.01 -2.47
C THR A 68 16.51 18.99 -1.82
N GLU A 69 16.70 19.66 -0.68
CA GLU A 69 17.98 19.65 0.05
C GLU A 69 18.32 18.25 0.57
N LEU A 70 17.35 17.54 1.14
CA LEU A 70 17.53 16.16 1.60
C LEU A 70 17.84 15.21 0.45
N TYR A 71 17.11 15.32 -0.67
CA TYR A 71 17.36 14.53 -1.88
C TYR A 71 18.77 14.80 -2.44
N CYS A 72 19.19 16.05 -2.52
CA CYS A 72 20.54 16.41 -2.99
C CYS A 72 21.62 15.84 -2.07
N PHE A 73 21.40 15.87 -0.75
CA PHE A 73 22.33 15.31 0.22
C PHE A 73 22.42 13.79 0.12
N THR A 74 21.34 13.10 -0.18
CA THR A 74 21.25 11.63 -0.27
C THR A 74 21.38 11.11 -1.70
N ARG A 75 21.59 11.96 -2.70
CA ARG A 75 21.60 11.60 -4.13
C ARG A 75 22.47 10.38 -4.51
N PRO A 76 23.64 10.13 -3.87
CA PRO A 76 24.45 8.92 -4.16
C PRO A 76 23.74 7.60 -3.81
N ALA A 77 22.69 7.64 -2.96
CA ALA A 77 21.91 6.49 -2.49
C ALA A 77 20.40 6.75 -2.67
N ALA A 78 20.01 7.50 -3.68
CA ALA A 78 18.60 7.83 -3.93
C ALA A 78 17.77 6.57 -4.22
N GLY A 79 16.50 6.58 -3.79
CA GLY A 79 15.59 5.43 -3.86
C GLY A 79 15.68 4.50 -2.66
N GLY A 80 14.91 3.40 -2.67
CA GLY A 80 14.83 2.43 -1.59
C GLY A 80 14.53 3.10 -0.23
N VAL A 81 15.08 2.54 0.85
CA VAL A 81 14.83 3.03 2.23
C VAL A 81 15.19 4.52 2.43
N VAL A 82 16.08 5.07 1.61
CA VAL A 82 16.39 6.51 1.66
C VAL A 82 15.22 7.30 1.09
N GLY A 83 14.66 6.91 -0.04
CA GLY A 83 13.48 7.52 -0.63
C GLY A 83 12.28 7.48 0.31
N GLU A 84 12.04 6.33 0.96
CA GLU A 84 10.97 6.15 1.93
C GLU A 84 11.13 7.07 3.16
N GLY A 85 12.36 7.24 3.66
CA GLY A 85 12.66 8.19 4.73
C GLY A 85 12.38 9.65 4.34
N LEU A 86 12.68 10.03 3.09
CA LEU A 86 12.33 11.34 2.55
C LEU A 86 10.80 11.51 2.47
N GLY A 87 10.09 10.50 1.96
CA GLY A 87 8.63 10.50 1.87
C GLY A 87 7.96 10.65 3.25
N ALA A 88 8.46 9.94 4.25
CA ALA A 88 7.96 10.04 5.63
C ALA A 88 8.10 11.47 6.19
N ILE A 89 9.26 12.11 5.98
CA ILE A 89 9.50 13.49 6.41
C ILE A 89 8.59 14.46 5.65
N GLU A 90 8.45 14.31 4.34
CA GLU A 90 7.57 15.14 3.51
C GLU A 90 6.12 15.08 3.99
N ASN A 91 5.60 13.86 4.22
CA ASN A 91 4.22 13.65 4.67
C ASN A 91 3.95 14.32 6.03
N ALA A 92 4.89 14.23 6.97
CA ALA A 92 4.76 14.91 8.26
C ALA A 92 4.80 16.45 8.12
N LEU A 93 5.63 16.99 7.21
CA LEU A 93 5.67 18.41 6.89
C LEU A 93 4.36 18.90 6.27
N LEU A 94 3.76 18.11 5.35
CA LEU A 94 2.47 18.42 4.72
C LEU A 94 1.36 18.50 5.77
N ASP A 95 1.30 17.55 6.70
CA ASP A 95 0.31 17.53 7.77
C ASP A 95 0.44 18.76 8.67
N ALA A 96 1.66 19.10 9.13
CA ALA A 96 1.92 20.27 9.93
C ALA A 96 1.53 21.57 9.20
N LYS A 97 1.88 21.68 7.91
CA LYS A 97 1.54 22.82 7.06
C LYS A 97 0.03 22.96 6.89
N ALA A 98 -0.68 21.86 6.61
CA ALA A 98 -2.13 21.87 6.43
C ALA A 98 -2.84 22.27 7.73
N LYS A 99 -2.41 21.75 8.89
CA LYS A 99 -2.93 22.12 10.20
C LYS A 99 -2.69 23.61 10.52
N ALA A 100 -1.50 24.15 10.22
CA ALA A 100 -1.19 25.57 10.40
C ALA A 100 -2.11 26.47 9.55
N LEU A 101 -2.43 26.05 8.35
CA LEU A 101 -3.37 26.74 7.45
C LEU A 101 -4.84 26.45 7.78
N ARG A 102 -5.12 25.51 8.68
CA ARG A 102 -6.47 25.02 9.04
C ARG A 102 -7.24 24.47 7.84
N VAL A 103 -6.55 23.76 6.97
CA VAL A 103 -7.13 23.11 5.78
C VAL A 103 -6.81 21.62 5.75
N PRO A 104 -7.66 20.78 5.12
CA PRO A 104 -7.31 19.39 4.82
C PRO A 104 -6.11 19.30 3.86
N CYS A 105 -5.31 18.23 3.94
CA CYS A 105 -4.11 18.08 3.10
C CYS A 105 -4.41 18.09 1.60
N TYR A 106 -5.56 17.58 1.14
CA TYR A 106 -5.92 17.63 -0.28
C TYR A 106 -5.98 19.06 -0.85
N VAL A 107 -6.22 20.10 -0.01
CA VAL A 107 -6.22 21.49 -0.45
C VAL A 107 -4.83 21.92 -0.92
N LEU A 108 -3.77 21.42 -0.25
CA LEU A 108 -2.38 21.66 -0.66
C LEU A 108 -2.05 20.97 -2.00
N LEU A 109 -2.77 19.90 -2.34
CA LEU A 109 -2.56 19.10 -3.56
C LEU A 109 -3.36 19.63 -4.77
N GLY A 110 -4.05 20.76 -4.63
CA GLY A 110 -4.86 21.36 -5.70
C GLY A 110 -6.38 21.27 -5.46
N GLY A 111 -6.81 20.71 -4.34
CA GLY A 111 -8.20 20.50 -4.00
C GLY A 111 -8.70 19.09 -4.36
N LYS A 112 -9.87 18.73 -3.84
CA LYS A 112 -10.47 17.43 -4.12
C LYS A 112 -11.31 17.44 -5.40
N VAL A 113 -11.20 16.42 -6.23
CA VAL A 113 -12.05 16.17 -7.40
C VAL A 113 -13.18 15.19 -7.08
N ARG A 114 -13.16 14.58 -5.88
CA ARG A 114 -14.20 13.68 -5.38
C ARG A 114 -14.29 13.72 -3.86
N ASP A 115 -15.49 13.53 -3.32
CA ASP A 115 -15.76 13.48 -1.88
C ASP A 115 -15.66 12.05 -1.30
N ARG A 116 -15.67 11.05 -2.17
CA ARG A 116 -15.60 9.63 -1.83
C ARG A 116 -14.66 8.91 -2.76
N VAL A 117 -13.86 8.01 -2.21
CA VAL A 117 -12.89 7.21 -2.94
C VAL A 117 -13.36 5.77 -2.95
N ARG A 118 -13.62 5.19 -4.15
CA ARG A 118 -13.89 3.76 -4.26
C ARG A 118 -12.69 2.97 -3.77
N VAL A 119 -12.93 1.93 -2.95
CA VAL A 119 -11.87 1.10 -2.38
C VAL A 119 -12.09 -0.38 -2.68
N TYR A 120 -10.99 -1.15 -2.70
CA TYR A 120 -11.05 -2.60 -2.73
C TYR A 120 -10.50 -3.20 -1.44
N TRP A 121 -11.11 -4.30 -0.97
CA TRP A 121 -10.59 -5.09 0.13
C TRP A 121 -9.33 -5.85 -0.33
N SER A 122 -8.17 -5.42 0.15
CA SER A 122 -6.90 -6.04 -0.17
C SER A 122 -6.61 -7.27 0.68
N HIS A 123 -5.64 -8.08 0.24
CA HIS A 123 -5.16 -9.27 0.94
C HIS A 123 -6.28 -10.24 1.35
N CYS A 124 -7.40 -10.26 0.59
CA CYS A 124 -8.49 -11.20 0.84
C CYS A 124 -7.98 -12.63 0.90
N ALA A 125 -8.18 -13.29 2.03
CA ALA A 125 -7.64 -14.56 2.49
C ALA A 125 -6.20 -14.51 3.03
N THR A 126 -5.33 -13.63 2.59
CA THR A 126 -3.88 -13.66 2.87
C THR A 126 -3.57 -13.63 4.35
N TRP A 127 -4.12 -12.66 5.08
CA TRP A 127 -3.84 -12.57 6.53
C TRP A 127 -4.53 -13.67 7.31
N ARG A 128 -5.75 -14.05 6.96
CA ARG A 128 -6.52 -15.12 7.63
C ARG A 128 -5.96 -16.52 7.40
N VAL A 129 -5.23 -16.73 6.28
CA VAL A 129 -4.49 -17.97 6.00
C VAL A 129 -3.13 -17.97 6.70
N ASN A 130 -2.35 -16.89 6.54
CA ASN A 130 -0.96 -16.84 7.02
C ASN A 130 -0.85 -16.60 8.53
N HIS A 131 -1.82 -15.90 9.13
CA HIS A 131 -1.83 -15.54 10.56
C HIS A 131 -3.17 -15.89 11.22
N PRO A 132 -3.57 -17.20 11.23
CA PRO A 132 -4.90 -17.63 11.66
C PRO A 132 -5.16 -17.44 13.15
N THR A 133 -4.14 -17.14 13.96
CA THR A 133 -4.29 -16.80 15.36
C THR A 133 -4.65 -15.35 15.59
N LEU A 134 -4.26 -14.47 14.67
CA LEU A 134 -4.47 -13.02 14.76
C LEU A 134 -5.77 -12.59 14.07
N TYR A 135 -6.04 -13.12 12.89
CA TYR A 135 -7.17 -12.67 12.06
C TYR A 135 -8.25 -13.74 11.93
N LYS A 136 -9.50 -13.35 12.14
CA LYS A 136 -10.66 -14.25 12.22
C LYS A 136 -11.78 -13.86 11.24
N PRO A 137 -12.55 -14.85 10.79
CA PRO A 137 -12.34 -16.29 10.94
C PRO A 137 -11.10 -16.77 10.18
N ALA A 138 -10.35 -17.74 10.74
CA ALA A 138 -9.24 -18.36 10.04
C ALA A 138 -9.74 -19.11 8.78
N ILE A 139 -9.02 -18.99 7.67
CA ILE A 139 -9.36 -19.68 6.42
C ILE A 139 -8.51 -20.93 6.28
N THR A 140 -9.17 -22.09 6.28
CA THR A 140 -8.52 -23.40 6.26
C THR A 140 -9.00 -24.30 5.11
N SER A 141 -9.90 -23.80 4.25
CA SER A 141 -10.49 -24.53 3.13
C SER A 141 -11.02 -23.61 2.05
N LEU A 142 -11.41 -24.16 0.91
CA LEU A 142 -12.10 -23.42 -0.18
C LEU A 142 -13.47 -22.90 0.27
N ASP A 143 -14.18 -23.61 1.14
CA ASP A 143 -15.44 -23.10 1.70
C ASP A 143 -15.21 -21.83 2.52
N GLY A 144 -14.10 -21.74 3.24
CA GLY A 144 -13.69 -20.52 3.94
C GLY A 144 -13.39 -19.36 2.97
N VAL A 145 -12.77 -19.64 1.83
CA VAL A 145 -12.54 -18.64 0.76
C VAL A 145 -13.87 -18.17 0.17
N LYS A 146 -14.79 -19.07 -0.11
CA LYS A 146 -16.13 -18.73 -0.60
C LYS A 146 -16.89 -17.87 0.43
N ALA A 147 -16.84 -18.25 1.70
CA ALA A 147 -17.47 -17.48 2.78
C ALA A 147 -16.87 -16.07 2.89
N LEU A 148 -15.56 -15.91 2.71
CA LEU A 148 -14.91 -14.59 2.68
C LEU A 148 -15.40 -13.75 1.49
N GLY A 149 -15.55 -14.33 0.30
CA GLY A 149 -16.14 -13.63 -0.85
C GLY A 149 -17.54 -13.10 -0.54
N ALA A 150 -18.37 -13.89 0.15
CA ALA A 150 -19.70 -13.45 0.61
C ALA A 150 -19.59 -12.30 1.64
N GLU A 151 -18.66 -12.39 2.59
CA GLU A 151 -18.40 -11.35 3.59
C GLU A 151 -18.02 -10.01 2.94
N VAL A 152 -17.18 -10.03 1.88
CA VAL A 152 -16.81 -8.82 1.12
C VAL A 152 -18.05 -8.12 0.59
N ARG A 153 -18.95 -8.87 -0.06
CA ARG A 153 -20.21 -8.33 -0.60
C ARG A 153 -21.14 -7.84 0.52
N GLU A 154 -21.29 -8.60 1.59
CA GLU A 154 -22.16 -8.25 2.74
C GLU A 154 -21.69 -6.98 3.46
N LYS A 155 -20.39 -6.73 3.50
CA LYS A 155 -19.80 -5.48 4.01
C LYS A 155 -19.88 -4.32 3.02
N GLY A 156 -20.51 -4.51 1.84
CA GLY A 156 -20.72 -3.48 0.85
C GLY A 156 -19.52 -3.15 -0.03
N PHE A 157 -18.44 -3.95 0.02
CA PHE A 157 -17.32 -3.78 -0.91
C PHE A 157 -17.70 -4.24 -2.31
N THR A 158 -17.29 -3.47 -3.31
CA THR A 158 -17.56 -3.75 -4.73
C THR A 158 -16.33 -4.29 -5.46
N ALA A 159 -15.22 -4.47 -4.76
CA ALA A 159 -13.98 -5.02 -5.30
C ALA A 159 -13.14 -5.68 -4.20
N LEU A 160 -12.40 -6.71 -4.56
CA LEU A 160 -11.45 -7.41 -3.68
C LEU A 160 -10.19 -7.82 -4.44
N LYS A 161 -9.03 -7.79 -3.75
CA LYS A 161 -7.74 -8.29 -4.26
C LYS A 161 -7.29 -9.50 -3.43
N THR A 162 -6.86 -10.56 -4.10
CA THR A 162 -6.34 -11.79 -3.49
C THR A 162 -5.01 -12.20 -4.10
N ASN A 163 -4.29 -13.10 -3.42
CA ASN A 163 -3.05 -13.70 -3.91
C ASN A 163 -3.27 -15.14 -4.35
N ILE A 164 -2.22 -15.82 -4.81
CA ILE A 164 -2.28 -17.26 -5.13
C ILE A 164 -2.07 -18.10 -3.87
N PHE A 165 -2.91 -19.14 -3.72
CA PHE A 165 -2.78 -20.18 -2.71
C PHE A 165 -2.71 -21.56 -3.34
N LEU A 166 -1.85 -22.41 -2.81
CA LEU A 166 -1.82 -23.84 -3.08
C LEU A 166 -2.68 -24.56 -2.03
N TYR A 167 -3.40 -25.60 -2.45
CA TYR A 167 -4.27 -26.38 -1.58
C TYR A 167 -3.69 -27.79 -1.39
N GLU A 168 -2.89 -27.95 -0.35
CA GLU A 168 -2.29 -29.25 0.04
C GLU A 168 -3.18 -29.95 1.07
N GLY A 169 -3.71 -31.13 0.73
CA GLY A 169 -4.69 -31.80 1.60
C GLY A 169 -5.95 -30.96 1.88
N GLY A 170 -6.31 -30.06 0.96
CA GLY A 170 -7.46 -29.17 1.08
C GLY A 170 -7.22 -27.89 1.91
N LYS A 171 -6.02 -27.73 2.49
CA LYS A 171 -5.67 -26.54 3.27
C LYS A 171 -4.92 -25.52 2.41
N PRO A 172 -5.28 -24.22 2.46
CA PRO A 172 -4.58 -23.19 1.72
C PRO A 172 -3.21 -22.88 2.35
N ARG A 173 -2.23 -22.66 1.47
CA ARG A 173 -0.90 -22.14 1.78
C ARG A 173 -0.51 -21.12 0.72
N GLY A 174 -0.12 -19.90 1.14
CA GLY A 174 0.30 -18.85 0.21
C GLY A 174 1.43 -19.32 -0.72
N TRP A 175 1.31 -19.08 -2.02
CA TRP A 175 2.36 -19.32 -3.00
C TRP A 175 3.18 -18.03 -3.20
N ARG A 176 4.39 -17.99 -2.62
CA ARG A 176 5.22 -16.78 -2.56
C ARG A 176 6.70 -17.06 -2.86
N PRO A 177 7.04 -17.67 -4.01
CA PRO A 177 8.44 -17.98 -4.34
C PRO A 177 9.33 -16.74 -4.48
N GLY A 178 8.77 -15.61 -4.93
CA GLY A 178 9.48 -14.34 -5.06
C GLY A 178 10.00 -13.77 -3.73
N PHE A 179 9.40 -14.18 -2.60
CA PHE A 179 9.85 -13.82 -1.25
C PHE A 179 10.75 -14.90 -0.61
N GLY A 180 11.14 -15.93 -1.37
CA GLY A 180 12.12 -16.94 -0.96
C GLY A 180 11.68 -17.92 0.12
N VAL A 181 10.41 -17.95 0.54
CA VAL A 181 9.92 -18.80 1.63
C VAL A 181 8.54 -19.35 1.33
N PRO A 182 8.33 -20.65 1.46
CA PRO A 182 9.26 -21.77 1.70
C PRO A 182 9.80 -22.39 0.39
N PHE A 183 9.87 -21.63 -0.67
CA PHE A 183 10.12 -22.06 -2.04
C PHE A 183 11.59 -21.93 -2.43
N LEU A 184 12.00 -22.74 -3.40
CA LEU A 184 13.27 -22.59 -4.08
C LEU A 184 13.24 -21.34 -4.97
N PRO A 185 14.41 -20.77 -5.33
CA PRO A 185 14.50 -19.51 -6.09
C PRO A 185 14.10 -19.60 -7.57
N GLU A 186 13.63 -20.77 -8.04
CA GLU A 186 13.32 -20.99 -9.45
C GLU A 186 12.05 -20.31 -9.94
N LEU A 187 11.29 -19.63 -9.22
CA LEU A 187 10.09 -18.85 -9.64
C LEU A 187 9.26 -19.53 -10.76
N ASN A 188 9.09 -20.86 -10.65
CA ASN A 188 8.44 -21.69 -11.68
C ASN A 188 6.92 -21.74 -11.46
N VAL A 189 6.21 -21.66 -12.59
CA VAL A 189 4.76 -21.85 -12.63
C VAL A 189 4.49 -23.23 -13.28
N ASP A 190 4.10 -24.19 -12.46
CA ASP A 190 3.73 -25.53 -12.89
C ASP A 190 2.20 -25.71 -13.01
N LYS A 191 1.79 -26.94 -13.36
CA LYS A 191 0.36 -27.25 -13.52
C LYS A 191 -0.42 -27.18 -12.21
N ASP A 192 0.24 -27.39 -11.07
CA ASP A 192 -0.41 -27.31 -9.76
C ASP A 192 -0.73 -25.88 -9.40
N VAL A 193 0.20 -24.95 -9.62
CA VAL A 193 -0.06 -23.51 -9.46
C VAL A 193 -1.24 -23.08 -10.34
N LEU A 194 -1.24 -23.48 -11.63
CA LEU A 194 -2.32 -23.10 -12.56
C LEU A 194 -3.68 -23.68 -12.16
N ARG A 195 -3.74 -24.90 -11.66
CA ARG A 195 -4.99 -25.48 -11.13
C ARG A 195 -5.46 -24.74 -9.89
N ASN A 196 -4.55 -24.48 -8.95
CA ASN A 196 -4.89 -23.86 -7.68
C ASN A 196 -5.35 -22.41 -7.82
N VAL A 197 -4.72 -21.59 -8.70
CA VAL A 197 -5.19 -20.22 -8.93
C VAL A 197 -6.61 -20.21 -9.46
N ARG A 198 -6.94 -21.06 -10.44
CA ARG A 198 -8.31 -21.18 -10.95
C ARG A 198 -9.31 -21.60 -9.88
N THR A 199 -8.95 -22.63 -9.09
CA THR A 199 -9.81 -23.14 -8.01
C THR A 199 -10.07 -22.06 -6.95
N HIS A 200 -9.03 -21.31 -6.58
CA HIS A 200 -9.15 -20.21 -5.62
C HIS A 200 -10.06 -19.08 -6.14
N LEU A 201 -9.82 -18.62 -7.36
CA LEU A 201 -10.62 -17.55 -7.98
C LEU A 201 -12.09 -17.98 -8.18
N ALA A 202 -12.33 -19.25 -8.55
CA ALA A 202 -13.69 -19.78 -8.68
C ALA A 202 -14.43 -19.76 -7.34
N ALA A 203 -13.78 -20.20 -6.25
CA ALA A 203 -14.36 -20.17 -4.91
C ALA A 203 -14.63 -18.73 -4.44
N MET A 204 -13.70 -17.80 -4.72
CA MET A 204 -13.86 -16.38 -4.38
C MET A 204 -15.02 -15.76 -5.17
N ARG A 205 -15.11 -16.00 -6.48
CA ARG A 205 -16.22 -15.54 -7.36
C ARG A 205 -17.55 -16.08 -6.91
N ASP A 206 -17.60 -17.38 -6.54
CA ASP A 206 -18.80 -18.04 -6.05
C ASP A 206 -19.38 -17.37 -4.79
N GLY A 207 -18.50 -16.91 -3.89
CA GLY A 207 -18.91 -16.18 -2.69
C GLY A 207 -19.26 -14.73 -2.96
N ALA A 208 -18.40 -14.01 -3.65
CA ALA A 208 -18.53 -12.58 -3.92
C ALA A 208 -19.69 -12.26 -4.86
N GLY A 209 -20.08 -13.20 -5.74
CA GLY A 209 -21.10 -12.99 -6.76
C GLY A 209 -20.54 -12.27 -8.00
N PRO A 210 -21.37 -12.04 -9.04
CA PRO A 210 -20.92 -11.50 -10.32
C PRO A 210 -20.58 -10.00 -10.27
N ASP A 211 -21.13 -9.24 -9.33
CA ASP A 211 -21.06 -7.77 -9.30
C ASP A 211 -19.84 -7.23 -8.52
N VAL A 212 -19.07 -8.11 -7.84
CA VAL A 212 -17.86 -7.73 -7.15
C VAL A 212 -16.67 -7.90 -8.08
N ASP A 213 -15.90 -6.84 -8.31
CA ASP A 213 -14.68 -6.89 -9.11
C ASP A 213 -13.60 -7.75 -8.41
N LEU A 214 -12.96 -8.65 -9.17
CA LEU A 214 -11.85 -9.46 -8.69
C LEU A 214 -10.52 -8.91 -9.20
N LEU A 215 -9.57 -8.74 -8.28
CA LEU A 215 -8.19 -8.38 -8.54
C LEU A 215 -7.29 -9.52 -8.06
N LEU A 216 -6.25 -9.82 -8.83
CA LEU A 216 -5.26 -10.83 -8.46
C LEU A 216 -3.88 -10.20 -8.39
N ASP A 217 -3.23 -10.39 -7.26
CA ASP A 217 -1.88 -9.91 -7.06
C ASP A 217 -0.89 -11.09 -7.14
N LEU A 218 0.01 -11.01 -8.11
CA LEU A 218 1.05 -11.99 -8.38
C LEU A 218 2.40 -11.60 -7.79
N ASN A 219 2.56 -10.36 -7.34
CA ASN A 219 3.82 -9.79 -6.85
C ASN A 219 5.01 -10.18 -7.77
N PHE A 220 6.21 -10.42 -7.18
CA PHE A 220 7.42 -10.92 -7.89
C PHE A 220 7.48 -12.45 -8.03
N ASN A 221 6.35 -13.15 -7.97
CA ASN A 221 6.30 -14.61 -7.78
C ASN A 221 6.56 -15.44 -9.03
N ALA A 222 6.75 -14.81 -10.20
CA ALA A 222 7.09 -15.53 -11.43
C ALA A 222 8.08 -14.76 -12.30
N LYS A 223 8.48 -15.33 -13.41
CA LYS A 223 9.14 -14.66 -14.54
C LYS A 223 8.14 -14.47 -15.67
N THR A 224 8.53 -13.74 -16.71
CA THR A 224 7.69 -13.42 -17.88
C THR A 224 6.87 -14.61 -18.38
N GLU A 225 7.52 -15.76 -18.56
CA GLU A 225 6.88 -17.01 -19.02
C GLU A 225 5.81 -17.52 -18.03
N GLY A 226 6.10 -17.46 -16.73
CA GLY A 226 5.18 -17.88 -15.68
C GLY A 226 3.96 -16.97 -15.58
N TYR A 227 4.14 -15.66 -15.64
CA TYR A 227 3.02 -14.70 -15.67
C TYR A 227 2.10 -14.95 -16.87
N LEU A 228 2.66 -15.15 -18.06
CA LEU A 228 1.87 -15.45 -19.25
C LEU A 228 1.09 -16.76 -19.14
N LYS A 229 1.64 -17.80 -18.49
CA LYS A 229 0.92 -19.04 -18.19
C LYS A 229 -0.27 -18.80 -17.26
N ILE A 230 -0.06 -18.03 -16.18
CA ILE A 230 -1.13 -17.70 -15.23
C ILE A 230 -2.22 -16.89 -15.95
N LEU A 231 -1.87 -15.82 -16.66
CA LEU A 231 -2.82 -14.97 -17.40
C LEU A 231 -3.66 -15.81 -18.39
N LYS A 232 -3.01 -16.70 -19.14
CA LYS A 232 -3.72 -17.64 -20.03
C LYS A 232 -4.64 -18.58 -19.28
N ALA A 233 -4.20 -19.09 -18.13
CA ALA A 233 -5.00 -20.02 -17.34
C ALA A 233 -6.26 -19.41 -16.74
N ILE A 234 -6.27 -18.08 -16.53
CA ILE A 234 -7.41 -17.35 -15.95
C ILE A 234 -8.15 -16.49 -16.98
N ALA A 235 -7.91 -16.70 -18.27
CA ALA A 235 -8.46 -15.85 -19.35
C ALA A 235 -10.00 -15.80 -19.41
N ASP A 236 -10.67 -16.81 -18.86
CA ASP A 236 -12.13 -16.88 -18.75
C ASP A 236 -12.71 -16.22 -17.49
N PHE A 237 -11.86 -15.74 -16.58
CA PHE A 237 -12.29 -14.92 -15.46
C PHE A 237 -12.35 -13.43 -15.89
N ASP A 238 -13.40 -12.73 -15.49
CA ASP A 238 -13.49 -11.28 -15.66
C ASP A 238 -12.71 -10.59 -14.52
N MET A 239 -11.42 -10.31 -14.78
CA MET A 239 -10.55 -9.67 -13.80
C MET A 239 -10.56 -8.16 -13.99
N PHE A 240 -10.73 -7.41 -12.90
CA PHE A 240 -10.60 -5.95 -12.90
C PHE A 240 -9.19 -5.53 -13.26
N TRP A 241 -8.17 -6.24 -12.71
CA TRP A 241 -6.79 -6.29 -13.16
C TRP A 241 -6.04 -7.51 -12.60
N VAL A 242 -4.88 -7.77 -13.20
CA VAL A 242 -3.86 -8.64 -12.61
C VAL A 242 -2.62 -7.77 -12.30
N GLU A 243 -2.20 -7.77 -11.05
CA GLU A 243 -1.05 -7.02 -10.56
C GLU A 243 0.22 -7.87 -10.68
N ILE A 244 1.25 -7.29 -11.31
CA ILE A 244 2.50 -7.99 -11.63
C ILE A 244 3.66 -7.05 -11.40
N ASP A 245 4.54 -7.40 -10.48
CA ASP A 245 5.76 -6.65 -10.25
C ASP A 245 6.90 -7.15 -11.12
N SER A 246 7.55 -6.23 -11.79
CA SER A 246 8.69 -6.51 -12.67
C SER A 246 9.67 -5.35 -12.65
N TYR A 247 10.95 -5.65 -12.53
CA TYR A 247 12.02 -4.64 -12.63
C TYR A 247 12.39 -4.27 -14.09
N SER A 248 11.73 -4.88 -15.09
CA SER A 248 11.92 -4.55 -16.51
C SER A 248 10.63 -3.99 -17.10
N ALA A 249 10.66 -2.73 -17.49
CA ALA A 249 9.55 -2.08 -18.17
C ALA A 249 9.21 -2.79 -19.50
N GLU A 250 10.23 -3.23 -20.25
CA GLU A 250 10.05 -3.94 -21.52
C GLU A 250 9.38 -5.31 -21.32
N ALA A 251 9.81 -6.07 -20.29
CA ALA A 251 9.22 -7.37 -19.97
C ALA A 251 7.75 -7.21 -19.54
N LEU A 252 7.46 -6.21 -18.70
CA LEU A 252 6.10 -5.91 -18.26
C LEU A 252 5.23 -5.45 -19.43
N GLY A 253 5.74 -4.57 -20.31
CA GLY A 253 5.06 -4.14 -21.52
C GLY A 253 4.76 -5.30 -22.48
N TYR A 254 5.67 -6.27 -22.59
CA TYR A 254 5.42 -7.49 -23.36
C TYR A 254 4.29 -8.31 -22.71
N ILE A 255 4.32 -8.50 -21.39
CA ILE A 255 3.27 -9.23 -20.64
C ILE A 255 1.91 -8.55 -20.85
N ARG A 256 1.84 -7.22 -20.67
CA ARG A 256 0.60 -6.45 -20.86
C ARG A 256 0.00 -6.65 -22.25
N ARG A 257 0.82 -6.58 -23.30
CA ARG A 257 0.36 -6.77 -24.70
C ARG A 257 -0.19 -8.18 -24.98
N GLN A 258 0.18 -9.18 -24.17
CA GLN A 258 -0.29 -10.55 -24.30
C GLN A 258 -1.41 -10.88 -23.29
N SER A 259 -1.69 -9.98 -22.35
CA SER A 259 -2.68 -10.22 -21.29
C SER A 259 -4.10 -10.05 -21.84
N PRO A 260 -5.02 -11.00 -21.51
CA PRO A 260 -6.46 -10.82 -21.77
C PRO A 260 -7.12 -9.90 -20.73
N HIS A 261 -6.39 -9.49 -19.69
CA HIS A 261 -6.88 -8.67 -18.59
C HIS A 261 -6.07 -7.38 -18.49
N PRO A 262 -6.63 -6.29 -17.92
CA PRO A 262 -5.84 -5.13 -17.52
C PRO A 262 -4.69 -5.54 -16.58
N VAL A 263 -3.54 -4.87 -16.70
CA VAL A 263 -2.36 -5.11 -15.88
C VAL A 263 -2.11 -3.89 -15.00
N SER A 264 -1.90 -4.11 -13.70
CA SER A 264 -1.38 -3.12 -12.77
C SER A 264 0.02 -3.47 -12.30
N SER A 265 0.80 -2.48 -11.89
CA SER A 265 2.18 -2.66 -11.44
C SER A 265 2.77 -1.37 -10.83
N CYS A 266 4.01 -1.43 -10.43
CA CYS A 266 4.87 -0.30 -10.04
C CYS A 266 4.81 0.11 -8.57
N GLU A 267 4.20 -0.69 -7.67
CA GLU A 267 4.10 -0.35 -6.25
C GLU A 267 5.45 -0.07 -5.58
N THR A 268 6.53 -0.72 -6.05
CA THR A 268 7.87 -0.61 -5.47
C THR A 268 8.74 0.49 -6.05
N LEU A 269 8.22 1.27 -7.01
CA LEU A 269 8.98 2.34 -7.66
C LEU A 269 8.96 3.63 -6.85
N LEU A 270 10.11 4.31 -6.80
CA LEU A 270 10.31 5.54 -6.06
C LEU A 270 10.71 6.72 -6.96
N GLY A 271 9.89 7.77 -6.91
CA GLY A 271 10.08 8.98 -7.68
C GLY A 271 9.82 8.82 -9.18
N LEU A 272 9.45 9.91 -9.82
CA LEU A 272 9.06 9.94 -11.23
C LEU A 272 10.08 9.28 -12.19
N ARG A 273 11.37 9.34 -11.86
CA ARG A 273 12.42 8.78 -12.73
C ARG A 273 12.31 7.27 -12.90
N GLU A 274 11.87 6.56 -11.86
CA GLU A 274 11.69 5.11 -11.93
C GLU A 274 10.41 4.74 -12.69
N PHE A 275 9.34 5.56 -12.61
CA PHE A 275 8.10 5.35 -13.35
C PHE A 275 8.21 5.64 -14.87
N LEU A 276 9.03 6.61 -15.27
CA LEU A 276 9.10 7.05 -16.67
C LEU A 276 9.39 5.94 -17.68
N PRO A 277 10.31 5.00 -17.47
CA PRO A 277 10.51 3.87 -18.39
C PRO A 277 9.25 3.04 -18.60
N TYR A 278 8.50 2.80 -17.53
CA TYR A 278 7.26 2.01 -17.58
C TYR A 278 6.14 2.75 -18.30
N PHE A 279 6.00 4.05 -18.12
CA PHE A 279 5.05 4.88 -18.87
C PHE A 279 5.39 4.90 -20.37
N ARG A 280 6.66 5.08 -20.72
CA ARG A 280 7.12 5.08 -22.13
C ARG A 280 6.86 3.76 -22.84
N GLU A 281 7.04 2.64 -22.16
CA GLU A 281 6.77 1.29 -22.67
C GLU A 281 5.28 0.94 -22.66
N GLN A 282 4.41 1.82 -22.14
CA GLN A 282 3.00 1.46 -21.91
C GLN A 282 2.89 0.12 -21.19
N ALA A 283 3.68 -0.03 -20.11
CA ALA A 283 3.92 -1.32 -19.47
C ALA A 283 2.75 -1.80 -18.61
N MET A 284 1.83 -0.89 -18.19
CA MET A 284 0.66 -1.20 -17.38
C MET A 284 -0.54 -0.34 -17.81
N ASP A 285 -1.73 -0.74 -17.39
CA ASP A 285 -2.98 0.01 -17.54
C ASP A 285 -3.27 0.87 -16.31
N VAL A 286 -2.77 0.41 -15.14
CA VAL A 286 -2.91 1.10 -13.86
C VAL A 286 -1.55 1.11 -13.15
N ALA A 287 -1.03 2.29 -12.85
CA ALA A 287 0.18 2.45 -12.04
C ALA A 287 -0.21 2.45 -10.56
N ILE A 288 0.34 1.51 -9.80
CA ILE A 288 0.23 1.49 -8.36
C ILE A 288 1.27 2.46 -7.79
N ILE A 289 0.84 3.45 -7.02
CA ILE A 289 1.70 4.49 -6.44
C ILE A 289 1.58 4.46 -4.93
N ASP A 290 2.68 4.28 -4.25
CA ASP A 290 2.72 4.34 -2.80
C ASP A 290 2.99 5.78 -2.32
N GLY A 291 1.96 6.42 -1.75
CA GLY A 291 2.07 7.77 -1.18
C GLY A 291 2.82 7.82 0.15
N VAL A 292 2.95 6.68 0.85
CA VAL A 292 3.73 6.57 2.09
C VAL A 292 5.21 6.56 1.77
N TRP A 293 5.62 5.79 0.77
CA TRP A 293 7.03 5.64 0.36
C TRP A 293 7.53 6.83 -0.47
N ASN A 294 6.71 7.32 -1.40
CA ASN A 294 7.10 8.41 -2.29
C ASN A 294 7.02 9.80 -1.65
N GLY A 295 6.21 9.95 -0.60
CA GLY A 295 5.68 11.23 -0.19
C GLY A 295 4.49 11.65 -1.08
N VAL A 296 3.40 12.11 -0.45
CA VAL A 296 2.15 12.41 -1.17
C VAL A 296 2.32 13.58 -2.15
N TRP A 297 3.13 14.57 -1.81
CA TRP A 297 3.42 15.70 -2.71
C TRP A 297 4.23 15.24 -3.94
N GLN A 298 5.27 14.43 -3.74
CA GLN A 298 6.06 13.90 -4.85
C GLN A 298 5.25 12.91 -5.69
N ALA A 299 4.36 12.13 -5.07
CA ALA A 299 3.45 11.23 -5.77
C ALA A 299 2.54 11.97 -6.78
N MET A 300 2.13 13.22 -6.50
CA MET A 300 1.36 14.04 -7.45
C MET A 300 2.14 14.33 -8.75
N THR A 301 3.48 14.39 -8.71
CA THR A 301 4.29 14.53 -9.94
C THR A 301 4.21 13.30 -10.82
N ILE A 302 4.12 12.11 -10.19
CA ILE A 302 3.95 10.83 -10.89
C ILE A 302 2.54 10.74 -11.50
N VAL A 303 1.50 11.16 -10.74
CA VAL A 303 0.10 11.25 -11.21
C VAL A 303 -0.01 12.10 -12.47
N ASN A 304 0.57 13.32 -12.45
CA ASN A 304 0.53 14.23 -13.58
C ASN A 304 1.27 13.67 -14.81
N ALA A 305 2.35 12.94 -14.59
CA ALA A 305 3.03 12.25 -15.68
C ALA A 305 2.20 11.07 -16.23
N ALA A 306 1.59 10.25 -15.35
CA ALA A 306 0.73 9.13 -15.75
C ALA A 306 -0.43 9.59 -16.64
N GLU A 307 -1.07 10.72 -16.32
CA GLU A 307 -2.13 11.33 -17.13
C GLU A 307 -1.66 11.61 -18.56
N ALA A 308 -0.44 12.16 -18.73
CA ALA A 308 0.11 12.45 -20.04
C ALA A 308 0.41 11.18 -20.88
N PHE A 309 0.46 10.01 -20.24
CA PHE A 309 0.63 8.69 -20.88
C PHE A 309 -0.68 7.86 -20.92
N GLU A 310 -1.81 8.48 -20.58
CA GLU A 310 -3.14 7.81 -20.52
C GLU A 310 -3.16 6.60 -19.56
N VAL A 311 -2.43 6.68 -18.45
CA VAL A 311 -2.36 5.64 -17.42
C VAL A 311 -3.18 6.08 -16.21
N ASN A 312 -4.11 5.22 -15.77
CA ASN A 312 -4.80 5.41 -14.50
C ASN A 312 -3.86 5.07 -13.33
N ILE A 313 -4.18 5.57 -12.15
CA ILE A 313 -3.42 5.25 -10.94
C ILE A 313 -4.29 4.61 -9.87
N ALA A 314 -3.64 3.87 -8.97
CA ALA A 314 -4.23 3.38 -7.75
C ALA A 314 -3.23 3.54 -6.59
N PRO A 315 -3.63 4.12 -5.44
CA PRO A 315 -2.77 4.19 -4.27
C PRO A 315 -2.55 2.81 -3.66
N HIS A 316 -1.28 2.43 -3.45
CA HIS A 316 -0.86 1.31 -2.63
C HIS A 316 -1.11 1.63 -1.15
N ASN A 317 -1.85 0.81 -0.42
CA ASN A 317 -2.23 1.12 0.96
C ASN A 317 -2.59 -0.12 1.78
N PHE A 318 -1.59 -0.87 2.21
CA PHE A 318 -1.77 -2.01 3.11
C PHE A 318 -1.42 -1.66 4.58
N TYR A 319 -1.42 -0.41 4.95
CA TYR A 319 -0.94 0.20 6.20
C TYR A 319 -2.02 0.41 7.26
N GLY A 320 -1.71 1.21 8.27
CA GLY A 320 -2.63 1.64 9.32
C GLY A 320 -3.63 2.71 8.86
N HIS A 321 -4.39 3.21 9.83
CA HIS A 321 -5.43 4.20 9.54
C HIS A 321 -4.88 5.57 9.18
N LEU A 322 -3.70 5.97 9.72
CA LEU A 322 -3.09 7.23 9.34
C LEU A 322 -2.67 7.23 7.86
N ALA A 323 -1.97 6.19 7.40
CA ALA A 323 -1.61 6.05 6.00
C ALA A 323 -2.85 5.91 5.09
N THR A 324 -3.90 5.24 5.56
CA THR A 324 -5.19 5.20 4.85
C THR A 324 -5.76 6.60 4.65
N MET A 325 -5.73 7.48 5.66
CA MET A 325 -6.16 8.86 5.53
C MET A 325 -5.23 9.68 4.62
N MET A 326 -3.90 9.50 4.72
CA MET A 326 -2.93 10.12 3.80
C MET A 326 -3.26 9.79 2.35
N ASN A 327 -3.47 8.49 2.05
CA ASN A 327 -3.86 8.03 0.72
C ASN A 327 -5.28 8.46 0.31
N ALA A 328 -6.21 8.67 1.25
CA ALA A 328 -7.52 9.24 0.95
C ALA A 328 -7.42 10.68 0.42
N HIS A 329 -6.58 11.52 1.02
CA HIS A 329 -6.31 12.88 0.52
C HIS A 329 -5.62 12.85 -0.85
N PHE A 330 -4.65 11.97 -1.03
CA PHE A 330 -3.97 11.74 -2.31
C PHE A 330 -4.96 11.33 -3.40
N ALA A 331 -5.76 10.30 -3.14
CA ALA A 331 -6.78 9.78 -4.06
C ALA A 331 -7.86 10.83 -4.37
N ALA A 332 -8.27 11.63 -3.36
CA ALA A 332 -9.26 12.68 -3.56
C ALA A 332 -8.79 13.77 -4.53
N ALA A 333 -7.49 14.10 -4.50
CA ALA A 333 -6.89 15.11 -5.37
C ALA A 333 -6.47 14.58 -6.76
N THR A 334 -6.50 13.27 -6.98
CA THR A 334 -6.00 12.62 -8.20
C THR A 334 -7.09 12.48 -9.27
N PRO A 335 -7.02 13.16 -10.44
CA PRO A 335 -8.07 13.09 -11.48
C PRO A 335 -8.20 11.69 -12.10
N ASN A 336 -7.09 11.04 -12.46
CA ASN A 336 -7.01 9.73 -13.13
C ASN A 336 -6.99 8.54 -12.14
N LEU A 337 -7.63 8.68 -10.98
CA LEU A 337 -7.78 7.60 -10.00
C LEU A 337 -8.68 6.49 -10.54
N ARG A 338 -8.22 5.24 -10.45
CA ARG A 338 -9.02 4.05 -10.77
C ARG A 338 -9.78 3.53 -9.56
N ILE A 339 -9.06 3.25 -8.46
CA ILE A 339 -9.57 2.72 -7.19
C ILE A 339 -8.42 2.78 -6.15
N MET A 340 -8.70 2.73 -4.87
CA MET A 340 -7.68 2.74 -3.80
C MET A 340 -7.67 1.43 -3.02
N GLU A 341 -6.51 0.97 -2.65
CA GLU A 341 -6.29 -0.19 -1.78
C GLU A 341 -6.67 0.08 -0.33
N ILE A 342 -7.20 -0.95 0.36
CA ILE A 342 -7.37 -0.94 1.81
C ILE A 342 -7.31 -2.34 2.42
N ASP A 343 -6.57 -2.48 3.52
CA ASP A 343 -6.64 -3.66 4.40
C ASP A 343 -7.80 -3.54 5.39
N ILE A 344 -8.61 -4.59 5.47
CA ILE A 344 -9.77 -4.66 6.37
C ILE A 344 -9.52 -5.60 7.55
N ASP A 345 -8.68 -6.62 7.37
CA ASP A 345 -8.33 -7.54 8.45
C ASP A 345 -7.37 -6.86 9.43
N ARG A 346 -7.90 -6.42 10.59
CA ARG A 346 -7.19 -5.64 11.60
C ARG A 346 -7.27 -6.31 12.99
N LEU A 347 -6.42 -5.84 13.91
CA LEU A 347 -6.45 -6.29 15.29
C LEU A 347 -7.56 -5.58 16.07
N PRO A 348 -8.05 -6.19 17.19
CA PRO A 348 -9.12 -5.58 17.99
C PRO A 348 -8.81 -4.19 18.53
N TRP A 349 -7.53 -3.87 18.77
CA TRP A 349 -7.10 -2.56 19.31
C TRP A 349 -6.61 -1.56 18.24
N ASP A 350 -6.66 -1.94 16.97
CA ASP A 350 -6.11 -1.11 15.89
C ASP A 350 -6.77 0.28 15.85
N GLU A 351 -8.08 0.33 16.08
CA GLU A 351 -8.83 1.59 16.12
C GLU A 351 -8.49 2.47 17.33
N GLU A 352 -8.04 1.88 18.45
CA GLU A 352 -7.68 2.62 19.67
C GLU A 352 -6.44 3.50 19.48
N VAL A 353 -5.61 3.18 18.47
CA VAL A 353 -4.35 3.88 18.18
C VAL A 353 -4.59 5.24 17.50
N PHE A 354 -5.80 5.50 16.99
CA PHE A 354 -6.08 6.68 16.17
C PHE A 354 -7.26 7.51 16.71
N THR A 355 -7.16 8.83 16.59
CA THR A 355 -8.21 9.76 17.01
C THR A 355 -9.48 9.66 16.17
N VAL A 356 -9.32 9.33 14.88
CA VAL A 356 -10.39 9.12 13.91
C VAL A 356 -10.03 7.94 13.03
N VAL A 357 -10.98 7.03 12.83
CA VAL A 357 -10.84 5.90 11.91
C VAL A 357 -11.53 6.18 10.57
N PRO A 358 -11.02 5.64 9.46
CA PRO A 358 -11.62 5.81 8.14
C PRO A 358 -13.09 5.35 8.11
N GLN A 359 -13.96 6.16 7.52
CA GLN A 359 -15.38 5.84 7.38
C GLN A 359 -15.66 5.27 5.98
N PHE A 360 -16.33 4.12 5.95
CA PHE A 360 -16.68 3.42 4.71
C PHE A 360 -18.18 3.40 4.49
N GLU A 361 -18.61 3.73 3.28
CA GLU A 361 -20.01 3.68 2.87
C GLU A 361 -20.12 3.08 1.47
N ASN A 362 -20.78 1.94 1.34
CA ASN A 362 -21.05 1.29 0.04
C ASN A 362 -19.79 1.13 -0.82
N GLY A 363 -18.71 0.57 -0.26
CA GLY A 363 -17.44 0.33 -0.96
C GLY A 363 -16.62 1.59 -1.26
N HIS A 364 -16.95 2.70 -0.62
CA HIS A 364 -16.21 3.96 -0.73
C HIS A 364 -15.75 4.45 0.64
N LEU A 365 -14.55 4.99 0.67
CA LEU A 365 -14.03 5.74 1.80
C LEU A 365 -14.49 7.19 1.69
N VAL A 366 -15.01 7.75 2.77
CA VAL A 366 -15.38 9.16 2.86
C VAL A 366 -14.13 9.99 3.10
N VAL A 367 -13.85 10.97 2.24
CA VAL A 367 -12.68 11.83 2.36
C VAL A 367 -12.86 12.80 3.54
N PRO A 368 -11.92 12.83 4.52
CA PRO A 368 -12.07 13.74 5.67
C PRO A 368 -11.87 15.21 5.27
N ASP A 369 -12.67 16.10 5.88
CA ASP A 369 -12.61 17.55 5.66
C ASP A 369 -11.96 18.31 6.82
N THR A 370 -11.40 17.60 7.81
CA THR A 370 -10.69 18.18 8.95
C THR A 370 -9.26 18.58 8.57
N PRO A 371 -8.64 19.58 9.27
CA PRO A 371 -7.26 20.00 8.98
C PRO A 371 -6.25 18.84 9.07
N GLY A 372 -5.21 18.91 8.24
CA GLY A 372 -4.19 17.88 8.16
C GLY A 372 -4.69 16.62 7.45
N TRP A 373 -4.23 15.45 7.90
CA TRP A 373 -4.68 14.14 7.41
C TRP A 373 -6.05 13.73 7.97
N GLY A 374 -6.61 14.47 8.94
CA GLY A 374 -7.91 14.17 9.52
C GLY A 374 -7.89 13.11 10.63
N THR A 375 -6.74 12.57 10.97
CA THR A 375 -6.52 11.68 12.11
C THR A 375 -5.11 11.84 12.68
N GLU A 376 -4.92 11.43 13.93
CA GLU A 376 -3.63 11.44 14.61
C GLU A 376 -3.44 10.16 15.41
N PRO A 377 -2.22 9.64 15.52
CA PRO A 377 -1.89 8.58 16.46
C PRO A 377 -2.05 9.04 17.93
N ILE A 378 -2.56 8.16 18.78
CA ILE A 378 -2.74 8.39 20.22
C ILE A 378 -1.55 7.77 20.94
N GLU A 379 -0.66 8.61 21.50
CA GLU A 379 0.60 8.14 22.12
C GLU A 379 0.38 7.19 23.30
N GLU A 380 -0.67 7.41 24.09
CA GLU A 380 -1.02 6.52 25.21
C GLU A 380 -1.43 5.13 24.72
N ALA A 381 -2.17 5.04 23.62
CA ALA A 381 -2.54 3.77 23.01
C ALA A 381 -1.33 3.07 22.38
N ILE A 382 -0.43 3.83 21.73
CA ILE A 382 0.85 3.31 21.22
C ILE A 382 1.67 2.67 22.34
N LYS A 383 1.77 3.33 23.50
CA LYS A 383 2.49 2.83 24.68
C LYS A 383 1.81 1.60 25.30
N ALA A 384 0.48 1.50 25.22
CA ALA A 384 -0.29 0.35 25.71
C ALA A 384 -0.08 -0.92 24.87
N HIS A 385 0.27 -0.75 23.57
CA HIS A 385 0.52 -1.83 22.64
C HIS A 385 1.98 -1.78 22.10
N PRO A 386 2.99 -2.10 22.94
CA PRO A 386 4.40 -1.94 22.55
C PRO A 386 4.78 -2.87 21.39
N PRO A 387 5.75 -2.46 20.56
CA PRO A 387 6.15 -3.23 19.39
C PRO A 387 6.72 -4.59 19.75
N LYS A 388 6.47 -5.60 18.90
CA LYS A 388 7.00 -6.97 19.05
C LYS A 388 8.31 -7.12 18.28
N GLY A 389 9.44 -6.90 18.95
CA GLY A 389 10.75 -6.99 18.31
C GLY A 389 10.98 -5.91 17.23
N PRO A 390 12.13 -5.92 16.53
CA PRO A 390 12.47 -4.87 15.57
C PRO A 390 11.64 -4.86 14.27
N GLY A 391 11.03 -5.99 13.90
CA GLY A 391 10.28 -6.14 12.65
C GLY A 391 8.90 -6.79 12.79
N GLY A 392 8.29 -6.80 14.00
CA GLY A 392 7.04 -7.51 14.25
C GLY A 392 7.26 -9.04 14.33
N LEU A 393 6.20 -9.81 14.02
CA LEU A 393 6.23 -11.29 14.10
C LEU A 393 6.96 -11.96 12.92
N LEU A 394 7.51 -11.22 11.98
CA LEU A 394 8.25 -11.77 10.84
C LEU A 394 9.65 -12.29 11.22
N HIS A 395 9.82 -12.86 12.40
CA HIS A 395 10.94 -13.73 12.66
C HIS A 395 10.67 -15.07 11.95
N TYR A 396 11.05 -15.15 10.69
CA TYR A 396 11.21 -16.45 10.02
C TYR A 396 12.29 -17.23 10.79
N ARG A 397 11.87 -17.92 11.84
CA ARG A 397 12.67 -19.02 12.35
C ARG A 397 12.68 -20.06 11.23
N ARG A 398 13.83 -20.30 10.62
CA ARG A 398 13.99 -21.51 9.82
C ARG A 398 13.59 -22.68 10.70
N PRO A 399 12.77 -23.62 10.21
CA PRO A 399 12.45 -24.83 10.94
C PRO A 399 13.73 -25.60 11.31
#